data_4b72f342516106ea2a97c5147b681870
#
_entry.id   4b72f342516106ea2a97c5147b681870
#
_cell.length_a   1.000
_cell.length_b   1.000
_cell.length_c   1.000
_cell.angle_alpha   90.00
_cell.angle_beta   90.00
_cell.angle_gamma   90.00
#
_symmetry.space_group_name_H-M   'P 1'
#
loop_
_entity.id
_entity.type
_entity.pdbx_description
1 polymer ?
#
loop_
_entity_poly.entity_id
_entity_poly.type
_entity_poly.pdbx_seq_one_letter_code
_entity_poly.pdbx_strand_id
1 'polypeptide(L)'
;HATSTHLTPHVNAFDHYDVIMCAGPHQVQEIRRTEELKGLPPKELVEYGYDLMDKEIAAYSAMEHPPKGRPVVLIAPSWQEDNMLDLCIDEMLEQVIGRGYRIIVRPHPEYIKRYGARWEALQQRFASVPSDELYFESDFSSSDSIFAADVMVTDWSSISCEFSFTTLKPT
;
A
#
# COMPACT_ATOMS: atom_id res chain seq x y z
N HIS A 1 10.88 -0.70 0.01
CA HIS A 1 10.20 -0.56 1.33
C HIS A 1 10.69 0.67 2.11
N ALA A 2 10.83 1.76 1.40
CA ALA A 2 11.53 2.91 1.92
C ALA A 2 10.68 3.79 2.86
N THR A 3 9.37 3.74 2.77
CA THR A 3 8.47 4.62 3.52
C THR A 3 8.02 4.09 4.86
N SER A 4 8.18 2.78 5.12
CA SER A 4 7.76 2.22 6.41
C SER A 4 8.72 2.60 7.52
N THR A 5 8.20 2.74 8.74
CA THR A 5 8.98 2.92 9.96
C THR A 5 9.81 1.68 10.32
N HIS A 6 9.53 0.54 9.69
CA HIS A 6 10.25 -0.69 9.90
C HIS A 6 11.15 -0.97 8.70
N LEU A 7 12.46 -0.99 8.93
CA LEU A 7 13.45 -1.26 7.90
C LEU A 7 13.27 -2.64 7.28
N THR A 8 12.95 -3.64 8.08
CA THR A 8 12.73 -5.01 7.60
C THR A 8 12.31 -5.94 8.74
N PRO A 9 11.43 -6.90 8.46
CA PRO A 9 11.15 -7.98 9.41
C PRO A 9 12.31 -8.98 9.57
N HIS A 10 13.33 -8.94 8.71
CA HIS A 10 14.46 -9.87 8.79
C HIS A 10 15.56 -9.35 9.69
N VAL A 11 15.80 -10.07 10.78
CA VAL A 11 16.71 -9.70 11.88
C VAL A 11 18.11 -9.30 11.44
N ASN A 12 18.61 -9.81 10.32
CA ASN A 12 19.99 -9.61 9.88
C ASN A 12 20.09 -8.97 8.48
N ALA A 13 19.04 -8.31 8.01
CA ALA A 13 18.94 -7.87 6.62
C ALA A 13 20.05 -6.89 6.21
N PHE A 14 20.53 -6.06 7.13
CA PHE A 14 21.53 -5.03 6.84
C PHE A 14 22.91 -5.31 7.44
N ASP A 15 23.11 -6.43 8.11
CA ASP A 15 24.34 -6.69 8.87
C ASP A 15 25.60 -6.69 8.00
N HIS A 16 25.48 -7.09 6.75
CA HIS A 16 26.60 -7.27 5.80
C HIS A 16 26.75 -6.12 4.78
N TYR A 17 26.02 -5.02 4.93
CA TYR A 17 26.18 -3.86 4.06
C TYR A 17 27.11 -2.84 4.70
N ASP A 18 27.95 -2.20 3.88
CA ASP A 18 28.85 -1.11 4.31
C ASP A 18 28.19 0.25 4.19
N VAL A 19 27.32 0.43 3.15
CA VAL A 19 26.61 1.67 2.86
C VAL A 19 25.13 1.40 2.76
N ILE A 20 24.31 2.24 3.38
CA ILE A 20 22.84 2.15 3.29
C ILE A 20 22.27 3.51 2.91
N MET A 21 21.46 3.53 1.86
CA MET A 21 20.69 4.70 1.45
C MET A 21 19.36 4.71 2.21
N CYS A 22 19.17 5.69 3.07
CA CYS A 22 18.03 5.82 3.96
C CYS A 22 16.99 6.74 3.34
N ALA A 23 15.70 6.39 3.49
CA ALA A 23 14.60 7.23 3.04
C ALA A 23 14.44 8.49 3.91
N GLY A 24 14.93 8.45 5.15
CA GLY A 24 14.86 9.58 6.04
C GLY A 24 15.52 9.31 7.40
N PRO A 25 15.50 10.30 8.31
CA PRO A 25 16.20 10.25 9.59
C PRO A 25 15.71 9.12 10.52
N HIS A 26 14.47 8.69 10.39
CA HIS A 26 13.93 7.55 11.16
C HIS A 26 14.70 6.26 10.86
N GLN A 27 15.01 5.99 9.59
CA GLN A 27 15.79 4.80 9.21
C GLN A 27 17.25 4.90 9.69
N VAL A 28 17.83 6.10 9.64
CA VAL A 28 19.17 6.33 10.20
C VAL A 28 19.18 5.96 11.68
N GLN A 29 18.20 6.42 12.46
CA GLN A 29 18.10 6.12 13.89
C GLN A 29 17.92 4.62 14.16
N GLU A 30 17.07 3.93 13.39
CA GLU A 30 16.85 2.47 13.53
C GLU A 30 18.12 1.68 13.23
N ILE A 31 18.87 2.05 12.18
CA ILE A 31 20.12 1.36 11.83
C ILE A 31 21.16 1.59 12.90
N ARG A 32 21.36 2.83 13.37
CA ARG A 32 22.30 3.13 14.47
C ARG A 32 21.96 2.34 15.73
N ARG A 33 20.66 2.28 16.06
CA ARG A 33 20.24 1.48 17.22
C ARG A 33 20.48 -0.03 17.03
N THR A 34 20.32 -0.52 15.81
CA THR A 34 20.60 -1.93 15.47
C THR A 34 22.10 -2.22 15.59
N GLU A 35 22.95 -1.34 15.10
CA GLU A 35 24.42 -1.45 15.24
C GLU A 35 24.84 -1.56 16.70
N GLU A 36 24.30 -0.67 17.56
CA GLU A 36 24.56 -0.69 19.00
C GLU A 36 24.14 -2.02 19.64
N LEU A 37 22.91 -2.45 19.39
CA LEU A 37 22.32 -3.66 20.01
C LEU A 37 23.04 -4.94 19.61
N LYS A 38 23.55 -4.99 18.37
CA LYS A 38 24.23 -6.16 17.83
C LYS A 38 25.76 -6.07 17.88
N GLY A 39 26.32 -4.96 18.30
CA GLY A 39 27.78 -4.75 18.29
C GLY A 39 28.37 -4.74 16.87
N LEU A 40 27.64 -4.25 15.88
CA LEU A 40 28.07 -4.18 14.50
C LEU A 40 28.98 -2.97 14.26
N PRO A 41 29.90 -3.05 13.28
CA PRO A 41 30.66 -1.86 12.87
C PRO A 41 29.71 -0.79 12.30
N PRO A 42 30.02 0.50 12.50
CA PRO A 42 29.20 1.59 11.98
C PRO A 42 29.23 1.61 10.46
N LYS A 43 28.05 1.72 9.85
CA LYS A 43 27.85 1.80 8.39
C LYS A 43 27.87 3.26 7.92
N GLU A 44 28.18 3.47 6.67
CA GLU A 44 27.90 4.73 6.02
C GLU A 44 26.38 4.85 5.74
N LEU A 45 25.72 5.86 6.30
CA LEU A 45 24.30 6.10 6.12
C LEU A 45 24.10 7.39 5.34
N VAL A 46 23.45 7.26 4.17
CA VAL A 46 23.18 8.38 3.27
C VAL A 46 21.68 8.67 3.30
N GLU A 47 21.28 9.84 3.75
CA GLU A 47 19.89 10.29 3.61
C GLU A 47 19.61 10.64 2.16
N TYR A 48 18.96 9.73 1.45
CA TYR A 48 18.72 9.82 0.00
C TYR A 48 17.28 10.22 -0.34
N GLY A 49 16.34 9.92 0.55
CA GLY A 49 14.91 10.07 0.25
C GLY A 49 14.30 8.84 -0.42
N TYR A 50 13.15 9.03 -1.03
CA TYR A 50 12.42 7.97 -1.71
C TYR A 50 11.93 8.44 -3.07
N ASP A 51 12.72 8.21 -4.11
CA ASP A 51 12.51 8.66 -5.48
C ASP A 51 11.13 8.26 -6.07
N LEU A 52 10.63 7.07 -5.72
CA LEU A 52 9.30 6.65 -6.16
C LEU A 52 8.21 7.59 -5.61
N MET A 53 8.31 7.96 -4.34
CA MET A 53 7.35 8.90 -3.72
C MET A 53 7.39 10.28 -4.40
N ASP A 54 8.58 10.78 -4.69
CA ASP A 54 8.74 12.07 -5.37
C ASP A 54 8.10 12.05 -6.75
N LYS A 55 8.24 10.94 -7.48
CA LYS A 55 7.60 10.73 -8.78
C LYS A 55 6.07 10.65 -8.68
N GLU A 56 5.56 9.90 -7.70
CA GLU A 56 4.11 9.77 -7.47
C GLU A 56 3.49 11.11 -7.07
N ILE A 57 4.14 11.87 -6.18
CA ILE A 57 3.70 13.23 -5.80
C ILE A 57 3.68 14.16 -7.01
N ALA A 58 4.75 14.14 -7.83
CA ALA A 58 4.81 14.98 -9.03
C ALA A 58 3.73 14.59 -10.04
N ALA A 59 3.52 13.31 -10.27
CA ALA A 59 2.48 12.80 -11.17
C ALA A 59 1.07 13.20 -10.68
N TYR A 60 0.77 12.97 -9.41
CA TYR A 60 -0.51 13.33 -8.81
C TYR A 60 -0.77 14.84 -8.86
N SER A 61 0.24 15.66 -8.56
CA SER A 61 0.12 17.11 -8.56
C SER A 61 -0.07 17.71 -9.97
N ALA A 62 0.37 16.99 -11.00
CA ALA A 62 0.20 17.42 -12.40
C ALA A 62 -1.18 17.03 -12.98
N MET A 63 -1.95 16.19 -12.27
CA MET A 63 -3.27 15.76 -12.74
C MET A 63 -4.34 16.81 -12.44
N GLU A 64 -5.35 16.85 -13.30
CA GLU A 64 -6.60 17.53 -12.98
C GLU A 64 -7.43 16.66 -12.04
N HIS A 65 -8.00 17.27 -11.01
CA HIS A 65 -8.86 16.60 -10.02
C HIS A 65 -10.31 17.10 -10.14
N PRO A 66 -11.04 16.70 -11.21
CA PRO A 66 -12.40 17.16 -11.40
C PRO A 66 -13.33 16.63 -10.29
N PRO A 67 -14.44 17.34 -9.99
CA PRO A 67 -15.44 16.86 -9.06
C PRO A 67 -15.95 15.48 -9.48
N LYS A 68 -16.04 14.54 -8.54
CA LYS A 68 -16.52 13.17 -8.78
C LYS A 68 -18.01 13.07 -8.49
N GLY A 69 -18.70 12.24 -9.24
CA GLY A 69 -20.13 11.98 -9.00
C GLY A 69 -20.38 11.15 -7.74
N ARG A 70 -19.47 10.21 -7.42
CA ARG A 70 -19.50 9.35 -6.22
C ARG A 70 -18.14 9.33 -5.57
N PRO A 71 -18.04 9.33 -4.22
CA PRO A 71 -16.76 9.10 -3.55
C PRO A 71 -16.19 7.72 -3.88
N VAL A 72 -14.88 7.67 -4.05
CA VAL A 72 -14.14 6.45 -4.40
C VAL A 72 -13.44 5.90 -3.15
N VAL A 73 -13.79 4.69 -2.78
CA VAL A 73 -13.16 3.93 -1.69
C VAL A 73 -12.21 2.90 -2.31
N LEU A 74 -10.92 3.01 -1.99
CA LEU A 74 -9.92 2.04 -2.39
C LEU A 74 -9.63 1.10 -1.22
N ILE A 75 -9.87 -0.19 -1.39
CA ILE A 75 -9.52 -1.23 -0.43
C ILE A 75 -8.25 -1.92 -0.94
N ALA A 76 -7.12 -1.65 -0.29
CA ALA A 76 -5.79 -2.07 -0.74
C ALA A 76 -5.03 -2.84 0.34
N PRO A 77 -5.43 -4.08 0.66
CA PRO A 77 -4.85 -4.87 1.72
C PRO A 77 -3.49 -5.47 1.37
N SER A 78 -2.77 -5.92 2.39
CA SER A 78 -1.54 -6.69 2.28
C SER A 78 -1.79 -8.12 1.76
N TRP A 79 -0.71 -8.92 1.72
CA TRP A 79 -0.77 -10.31 1.23
C TRP A 79 -0.31 -11.33 2.29
N GLN A 80 0.03 -10.88 3.47
CA GLN A 80 0.50 -11.75 4.56
C GLN A 80 -0.66 -12.59 5.11
N GLU A 81 -0.35 -13.56 5.92
CA GLU A 81 -1.37 -14.32 6.65
C GLU A 81 -2.22 -13.37 7.51
N ASP A 82 -3.47 -13.71 7.68
CA ASP A 82 -4.44 -12.91 8.44
C ASP A 82 -4.65 -11.48 7.86
N ASN A 83 -4.50 -11.32 6.54
CA ASN A 83 -4.82 -10.07 5.87
C ASN A 83 -6.34 -9.84 5.76
N MET A 84 -6.71 -8.62 5.46
CA MET A 84 -8.11 -8.19 5.38
C MET A 84 -8.94 -8.96 4.34
N LEU A 85 -8.33 -9.41 3.22
CA LEU A 85 -9.04 -10.20 2.19
C LEU A 85 -9.47 -11.57 2.69
N ASP A 86 -8.70 -12.15 3.61
CA ASP A 86 -9.00 -13.48 4.17
C ASP A 86 -9.90 -13.39 5.41
N LEU A 87 -9.89 -12.28 6.14
CA LEU A 87 -10.56 -12.17 7.44
C LEU A 87 -11.93 -11.48 7.40
N CYS A 88 -12.10 -10.42 6.64
CA CYS A 88 -13.29 -9.57 6.78
C CYS A 88 -13.76 -8.85 5.50
N ILE A 89 -13.20 -9.18 4.33
CA ILE A 89 -13.56 -8.45 3.10
C ILE A 89 -15.04 -8.61 2.73
N ASP A 90 -15.62 -9.78 2.94
CA ASP A 90 -17.01 -10.05 2.58
C ASP A 90 -17.95 -9.17 3.39
N GLU A 91 -17.79 -9.13 4.72
CA GLU A 91 -18.58 -8.29 5.61
C GLU A 91 -18.38 -6.81 5.32
N MET A 92 -17.17 -6.38 5.00
CA MET A 92 -16.89 -5.00 4.63
C MET A 92 -17.61 -4.61 3.34
N LEU A 93 -17.52 -5.42 2.29
CA LEU A 93 -18.17 -5.14 1.02
C LEU A 93 -19.70 -5.13 1.17
N GLU A 94 -20.29 -6.06 1.91
CA GLU A 94 -21.72 -6.09 2.21
C GLU A 94 -22.21 -4.82 2.92
N GLN A 95 -21.37 -4.20 3.74
CA GLN A 95 -21.73 -2.97 4.46
C GLN A 95 -21.64 -1.71 3.61
N VAL A 96 -20.81 -1.68 2.56
CA VAL A 96 -20.56 -0.46 1.78
C VAL A 96 -21.19 -0.48 0.39
N ILE A 97 -21.52 -1.65 -0.17
CA ILE A 97 -22.28 -1.79 -1.42
C ILE A 97 -23.68 -1.19 -1.26
N GLY A 98 -24.19 -0.49 -2.28
CA GLY A 98 -25.49 0.17 -2.25
C GLY A 98 -25.52 1.50 -1.47
N ARG A 99 -24.37 1.96 -0.95
CA ARG A 99 -24.28 3.22 -0.16
C ARG A 99 -23.85 4.43 -0.97
N GLY A 100 -23.78 4.32 -2.29
CA GLY A 100 -23.43 5.43 -3.18
C GLY A 100 -21.93 5.67 -3.35
N TYR A 101 -21.09 4.72 -2.95
CA TYR A 101 -19.65 4.74 -3.21
C TYR A 101 -19.31 4.02 -4.52
N ARG A 102 -18.19 4.38 -5.11
CA ARG A 102 -17.46 3.51 -6.02
C ARG A 102 -16.36 2.80 -5.24
N ILE A 103 -16.35 1.49 -5.25
CA ILE A 103 -15.44 0.67 -4.47
C ILE A 103 -14.44 0.02 -5.43
N ILE A 104 -13.16 0.14 -5.13
CA ILE A 104 -12.08 -0.54 -5.85
C ILE A 104 -11.36 -1.43 -4.87
N VAL A 105 -11.28 -2.73 -5.16
CA VAL A 105 -10.48 -3.68 -4.38
C VAL A 105 -9.21 -3.97 -5.17
N ARG A 106 -8.07 -3.52 -4.63
CA ARG A 106 -6.74 -3.65 -5.21
C ARG A 106 -5.85 -4.47 -4.28
N PRO A 107 -5.80 -5.79 -4.44
CA PRO A 107 -4.95 -6.64 -3.62
C PRO A 107 -3.48 -6.36 -3.89
N HIS A 108 -2.60 -6.75 -2.97
CA HIS A 108 -1.18 -6.78 -3.26
C HIS A 108 -0.88 -7.80 -4.39
N PRO A 109 0.04 -7.53 -5.34
CA PRO A 109 0.37 -8.46 -6.42
C PRO A 109 0.75 -9.86 -5.95
N GLU A 110 1.47 -9.98 -4.83
CA GLU A 110 1.82 -11.27 -4.22
C GLU A 110 0.60 -12.05 -3.73
N TYR A 111 -0.51 -11.40 -3.37
CA TYR A 111 -1.74 -12.10 -3.00
C TYR A 111 -2.32 -12.87 -4.20
N ILE A 112 -2.44 -12.21 -5.35
CA ILE A 112 -2.93 -12.86 -6.58
C ILE A 112 -2.02 -14.01 -6.99
N LYS A 113 -0.71 -13.79 -6.94
CA LYS A 113 0.28 -14.80 -7.30
C LYS A 113 0.22 -16.05 -6.42
N ARG A 114 -0.01 -15.90 -5.13
CA ARG A 114 -0.03 -16.98 -4.15
C ARG A 114 -1.40 -17.61 -3.95
N TYR A 115 -2.44 -16.79 -4.00
CA TYR A 115 -3.80 -17.15 -3.63
C TYR A 115 -4.81 -16.85 -4.74
N GLY A 116 -4.43 -17.03 -6.02
CA GLY A 116 -5.25 -16.70 -7.18
C GLY A 116 -6.66 -17.33 -7.13
N ALA A 117 -6.78 -18.58 -6.69
CA ALA A 117 -8.09 -19.22 -6.54
C ALA A 117 -9.00 -18.52 -5.50
N ARG A 118 -8.42 -18.00 -4.42
CA ARG A 118 -9.20 -17.21 -3.41
C ARG A 118 -9.64 -15.89 -4.01
N TRP A 119 -8.77 -15.24 -4.78
CA TRP A 119 -9.07 -14.00 -5.48
C TRP A 119 -10.20 -14.18 -6.49
N GLU A 120 -10.15 -15.22 -7.30
CA GLU A 120 -11.22 -15.57 -8.24
C GLU A 120 -12.53 -15.88 -7.52
N ALA A 121 -12.49 -16.64 -6.43
CA ALA A 121 -13.68 -16.95 -5.63
C ALA A 121 -14.31 -15.69 -5.03
N LEU A 122 -13.51 -14.72 -4.57
CA LEU A 122 -13.99 -13.43 -4.09
C LEU A 122 -14.72 -12.67 -5.21
N GLN A 123 -14.12 -12.57 -6.39
CA GLN A 123 -14.74 -11.92 -7.55
C GLN A 123 -16.07 -12.58 -7.93
N GLN A 124 -16.14 -13.91 -7.90
CA GLN A 124 -17.35 -14.66 -8.22
C GLN A 124 -18.48 -14.42 -7.22
N ARG A 125 -18.17 -14.29 -5.91
CA ARG A 125 -19.19 -13.99 -4.90
C ARG A 125 -19.90 -12.66 -5.14
N PHE A 126 -19.18 -11.67 -5.66
CA PHE A 126 -19.69 -10.33 -5.92
C PHE A 126 -19.95 -10.04 -7.41
N ALA A 127 -19.97 -11.07 -8.27
CA ALA A 127 -20.13 -10.89 -9.71
C ALA A 127 -21.46 -10.24 -10.15
N SER A 128 -22.48 -10.26 -9.28
CA SER A 128 -23.77 -9.60 -9.54
C SER A 128 -23.75 -8.08 -9.27
N VAL A 129 -22.73 -7.56 -8.60
CA VAL A 129 -22.59 -6.13 -8.33
C VAL A 129 -22.07 -5.44 -9.58
N PRO A 130 -22.70 -4.32 -10.03
CA PRO A 130 -22.23 -3.59 -11.21
C PRO A 130 -20.78 -3.14 -11.09
N SER A 131 -20.00 -3.26 -12.16
CA SER A 131 -18.57 -2.93 -12.18
C SER A 131 -18.27 -1.43 -12.01
N ASP A 132 -19.24 -0.57 -12.21
CA ASP A 132 -19.16 0.86 -11.91
C ASP A 132 -19.35 1.16 -10.41
N GLU A 133 -19.86 0.21 -9.65
CA GLU A 133 -19.97 0.29 -8.19
C GLU A 133 -18.83 -0.46 -7.50
N LEU A 134 -18.57 -1.72 -7.87
CA LEU A 134 -17.49 -2.55 -7.30
C LEU A 134 -16.57 -3.06 -8.41
N TYR A 135 -15.30 -2.67 -8.34
CA TYR A 135 -14.28 -3.07 -9.29
C TYR A 135 -13.13 -3.81 -8.59
N PHE A 136 -12.81 -4.99 -9.09
CA PHE A 136 -11.67 -5.79 -8.64
C PHE A 136 -10.49 -5.55 -9.58
N GLU A 137 -9.50 -4.84 -9.11
CA GLU A 137 -8.33 -4.47 -9.89
C GLU A 137 -7.27 -5.56 -9.84
N SER A 138 -6.85 -6.03 -11.00
CA SER A 138 -5.77 -7.02 -11.15
C SER A 138 -4.61 -6.50 -12.01
N ASP A 139 -4.73 -5.30 -12.57
CA ASP A 139 -3.65 -4.62 -13.31
C ASP A 139 -3.00 -3.58 -12.40
N PHE A 140 -1.70 -3.77 -12.14
CA PHE A 140 -0.90 -2.91 -11.27
C PHE A 140 0.07 -2.03 -12.06
N SER A 141 -0.10 -1.91 -13.37
CA SER A 141 0.77 -1.13 -14.25
C SER A 141 0.62 0.38 -14.09
N SER A 142 -0.47 0.84 -13.48
CA SER A 142 -0.73 2.25 -13.20
C SER A 142 -1.10 2.51 -11.73
N SER A 143 -0.98 3.78 -11.32
CA SER A 143 -1.44 4.30 -10.03
C SER A 143 -2.83 4.96 -10.10
N ASP A 144 -3.57 4.78 -11.20
CA ASP A 144 -4.82 5.49 -11.46
C ASP A 144 -5.88 5.28 -10.37
N SER A 145 -6.02 4.05 -9.87
CA SER A 145 -6.96 3.75 -8.78
C SER A 145 -6.56 4.41 -7.47
N ILE A 146 -5.24 4.49 -7.20
CA ILE A 146 -4.67 5.16 -6.03
C ILE A 146 -4.98 6.65 -6.12
N PHE A 147 -4.72 7.28 -7.25
CA PHE A 147 -4.97 8.70 -7.45
C PHE A 147 -6.46 9.05 -7.48
N ALA A 148 -7.27 8.14 -8.02
CA ALA A 148 -8.72 8.32 -8.07
C ALA A 148 -9.39 8.19 -6.70
N ALA A 149 -8.82 7.48 -5.73
CA ALA A 149 -9.44 7.27 -4.44
C ALA A 149 -9.64 8.56 -3.64
N ASP A 150 -10.70 8.64 -2.85
CA ASP A 150 -10.97 9.70 -1.88
C ASP A 150 -10.61 9.27 -0.47
N VAL A 151 -10.66 7.97 -0.22
CA VAL A 151 -10.22 7.33 1.02
C VAL A 151 -9.65 5.96 0.70
N MET A 152 -8.62 5.56 1.42
CA MET A 152 -8.07 4.22 1.36
C MET A 152 -8.40 3.44 2.63
N VAL A 153 -8.77 2.19 2.47
CA VAL A 153 -8.89 1.22 3.57
C VAL A 153 -7.83 0.15 3.34
N THR A 154 -6.98 -0.05 4.30
CA THR A 154 -5.86 -0.99 4.20
C THR A 154 -5.57 -1.59 5.58
N ASP A 155 -4.82 -2.65 5.57
CA ASP A 155 -4.26 -3.27 6.78
C ASP A 155 -2.77 -2.87 6.93
N TRP A 156 -1.91 -3.79 7.28
CA TRP A 156 -0.49 -3.56 7.52
C TRP A 156 0.32 -3.48 6.20
N SER A 157 -0.01 -2.53 5.33
CA SER A 157 0.61 -2.36 4.01
C SER A 157 1.28 -0.99 3.85
N SER A 158 2.45 -0.97 3.21
CA SER A 158 3.20 0.27 2.91
C SER A 158 2.48 1.22 1.96
N ILE A 159 1.50 0.73 1.21
CA ILE A 159 0.69 1.55 0.30
C ILE A 159 -0.07 2.67 1.04
N SER A 160 -0.34 2.49 2.35
CA SER A 160 -0.93 3.53 3.20
C SER A 160 -0.09 4.81 3.23
N CYS A 161 1.22 4.65 3.39
CA CYS A 161 2.14 5.77 3.38
C CYS A 161 2.23 6.41 1.98
N GLU A 162 2.34 5.58 0.94
CA GLU A 162 2.37 6.04 -0.44
C GLU A 162 1.11 6.85 -0.79
N PHE A 163 -0.07 6.33 -0.46
CA PHE A 163 -1.33 7.03 -0.68
C PHE A 163 -1.42 8.34 0.12
N SER A 164 -1.17 8.28 1.42
CA SER A 164 -1.34 9.43 2.31
C SER A 164 -0.38 10.57 1.97
N PHE A 165 0.89 10.26 1.67
CA PHE A 165 1.88 11.30 1.33
C PHE A 165 1.71 11.82 -0.09
N THR A 166 1.25 11.00 -1.03
CA THR A 166 1.01 11.43 -2.40
C THR A 166 -0.25 12.27 -2.52
N THR A 167 -1.35 11.82 -1.92
CA THR A 167 -2.67 12.42 -2.14
C THR A 167 -3.12 13.38 -1.04
N LEU A 168 -2.53 13.32 0.14
CA LEU A 168 -2.93 14.00 1.38
C LEU A 168 -4.39 13.69 1.80
N LYS A 169 -4.88 12.49 1.44
CA LYS A 169 -6.22 12.01 1.74
C LYS A 169 -6.18 10.96 2.87
N PRO A 170 -7.33 10.71 3.53
CA PRO A 170 -7.42 9.80 4.67
C PRO A 170 -7.17 8.34 4.27
N THR A 171 -6.46 7.66 5.15
CA THR A 171 -6.22 6.21 5.15
C THR A 171 -6.77 5.60 6.40
#